data_bef89ed08bb4a653be1e957097e07685
#
_entry.id   bef89ed08bb4a653be1e957097e07685
#
_cell.length_a   1.000
_cell.length_b   1.000
_cell.length_c   1.000
_cell.angle_alpha   90.00
_cell.angle_beta   90.00
_cell.angle_gamma   90.00
#
_symmetry.space_group_name_H-M   'P 1'
#
loop_
_entity.id
_entity.type
_entity.pdbx_description
1 polymer ?
#
loop_
_entity_poly.entity_id
_entity_poly.type
_entity_poly.pdbx_seq_one_letter_code
_entity_poly.pdbx_strand_id
1 'polypeptide(L)'
;MNVSKIIVVAGVTGAGKTTWIQQQLSLMNRVPSDSVLYLSPGIGNVPIDQTRLATEFPFLKVFKNGEAAEFFKLVRSAEVAFVEQGAYLEHQSIEQILPNLNYRKVAIVPVGIKDSEYHAWADEIVPGADVDPNLTHKQLCRIPTIGEVIDENSLNELWYELTQGAYGKVTRAKGIFDVTDGRSLYADFGVGIPPTPMLELDLPRHLDGRSTRFSGLEILGEFNEIAFKQTLEDCYLSDEILAHYQKQVQQYLREEVFV
;
A
#
# COMPACT_ATOMS: atom_id res chain seq x y z
N MET A 1 -26.03 -16.22 -15.37
CA MET A 1 -26.02 -15.27 -14.23
C MET A 1 -25.00 -14.21 -14.57
N ASN A 2 -25.37 -12.93 -14.64
CA ASN A 2 -24.39 -11.86 -14.81
C ASN A 2 -23.54 -11.80 -13.53
N VAL A 3 -22.28 -12.19 -13.64
CA VAL A 3 -21.31 -12.05 -12.55
C VAL A 3 -21.15 -10.55 -12.32
N SER A 4 -21.32 -10.10 -11.07
CA SER A 4 -21.12 -8.70 -10.73
C SER A 4 -19.69 -8.28 -11.06
N LYS A 5 -19.54 -7.21 -11.81
CA LYS A 5 -18.24 -6.66 -12.18
C LYS A 5 -17.55 -5.92 -11.02
N ILE A 6 -18.31 -5.62 -9.97
CA ILE A 6 -17.77 -4.92 -8.79
C ILE A 6 -17.52 -5.95 -7.70
N ILE A 7 -16.32 -5.97 -7.16
CA ILE A 7 -15.90 -6.85 -6.07
C ILE A 7 -15.49 -5.97 -4.90
N VAL A 8 -16.25 -6.09 -3.83
CA VAL A 8 -15.92 -5.43 -2.55
C VAL A 8 -15.10 -6.39 -1.70
N VAL A 9 -13.94 -5.94 -1.25
CA VAL A 9 -13.03 -6.72 -0.43
C VAL A 9 -12.94 -6.10 0.96
N ALA A 10 -13.42 -6.83 1.96
CA ALA A 10 -13.41 -6.41 3.36
C ALA A 10 -12.59 -7.39 4.22
N GLY A 11 -12.35 -7.03 5.47
CA GLY A 11 -11.63 -7.86 6.42
C GLY A 11 -10.76 -7.05 7.37
N VAL A 12 -10.23 -7.72 8.39
CA VAL A 12 -9.38 -7.10 9.41
C VAL A 12 -8.14 -6.46 8.78
N THR A 13 -7.65 -5.40 9.41
CA THR A 13 -6.40 -4.75 8.98
C THR A 13 -5.24 -5.75 9.05
N GLY A 14 -4.47 -5.86 7.98
CA GLY A 14 -3.35 -6.80 7.89
C GLY A 14 -3.72 -8.22 7.42
N ALA A 15 -5.00 -8.58 7.31
CA ALA A 15 -5.42 -9.93 6.88
C ALA A 15 -5.07 -10.30 5.42
N GLY A 16 -4.63 -9.32 4.59
CA GLY A 16 -4.20 -9.57 3.22
C GLY A 16 -5.19 -9.18 2.12
N LYS A 17 -6.09 -8.23 2.38
CA LYS A 17 -7.05 -7.70 1.37
C LYS A 17 -6.36 -7.29 0.07
N THR A 18 -5.38 -6.39 0.16
CA THR A 18 -4.61 -5.91 -0.99
C THR A 18 -3.84 -7.04 -1.68
N THR A 19 -3.28 -7.98 -0.92
CA THR A 19 -2.58 -9.15 -1.45
C THR A 19 -3.52 -10.02 -2.27
N TRP A 20 -4.74 -10.24 -1.81
CA TRP A 20 -5.74 -10.98 -2.58
C TRP A 20 -6.12 -10.26 -3.86
N ILE A 21 -6.33 -8.93 -3.81
CA ILE A 21 -6.59 -8.12 -5.01
C ILE A 21 -5.43 -8.21 -5.99
N GLN A 22 -4.18 -8.08 -5.53
CA GLN A 22 -2.98 -8.24 -6.34
C GLN A 22 -2.94 -9.61 -7.06
N GLN A 23 -3.27 -10.69 -6.35
CA GLN A 23 -3.37 -12.02 -6.95
C GLN A 23 -4.45 -12.09 -8.03
N GLN A 24 -5.62 -11.45 -7.83
CA GLN A 24 -6.65 -11.39 -8.87
C GLN A 24 -6.17 -10.60 -10.09
N LEU A 25 -5.51 -9.46 -9.88
CA LEU A 25 -4.94 -8.64 -10.95
C LEU A 25 -3.87 -9.40 -11.75
N SER A 26 -3.02 -10.16 -11.08
CA SER A 26 -1.97 -10.98 -11.72
C SER A 26 -2.53 -12.09 -12.63
N LEU A 27 -3.78 -12.51 -12.43
CA LEU A 27 -4.45 -13.48 -13.28
C LEU A 27 -5.08 -12.84 -14.54
N MET A 28 -5.14 -11.51 -14.60
CA MET A 28 -5.75 -10.78 -15.69
C MET A 28 -4.75 -10.59 -16.84
N ASN A 29 -4.92 -11.30 -17.94
CA ASN A 29 -4.10 -11.17 -19.12
C ASN A 29 -4.82 -10.37 -20.21
N ARG A 30 -4.08 -9.46 -20.89
CA ARG A 30 -4.55 -8.68 -22.05
C ARG A 30 -5.79 -7.83 -21.77
N VAL A 31 -5.80 -7.18 -20.64
CA VAL A 31 -6.88 -6.26 -20.26
C VAL A 31 -6.59 -4.87 -20.87
N PRO A 32 -7.58 -4.17 -21.46
CA PRO A 32 -7.40 -2.81 -21.92
C PRO A 32 -6.99 -1.87 -20.79
N SER A 33 -6.15 -0.89 -21.10
CA SER A 33 -5.78 0.16 -20.12
C SER A 33 -7.03 0.84 -19.57
N ASP A 34 -7.02 1.15 -18.28
CA ASP A 34 -8.10 1.81 -17.55
C ASP A 34 -9.45 1.08 -17.52
N SER A 35 -9.48 -0.21 -17.91
CA SER A 35 -10.71 -1.01 -17.86
C SER A 35 -10.91 -1.73 -16.52
N VAL A 36 -9.86 -1.81 -15.71
CA VAL A 36 -9.89 -2.31 -14.33
C VAL A 36 -9.75 -1.15 -13.36
N LEU A 37 -10.67 -1.05 -12.41
CA LEU A 37 -10.72 0.07 -11.48
C LEU A 37 -10.39 -0.39 -10.06
N TYR A 38 -9.72 0.45 -9.30
CA TYR A 38 -9.46 0.22 -7.87
C TYR A 38 -9.77 1.47 -7.05
N LEU A 39 -10.60 1.29 -6.04
CA LEU A 39 -10.98 2.32 -5.06
C LEU A 39 -10.79 1.75 -3.65
N SER A 40 -10.09 2.48 -2.77
CA SER A 40 -10.02 2.12 -1.35
C SER A 40 -10.49 3.28 -0.47
N PRO A 41 -11.78 3.35 -0.15
CA PRO A 41 -12.31 4.35 0.76
C PRO A 41 -11.83 4.10 2.20
N GLY A 42 -11.58 5.19 2.95
CA GLY A 42 -11.20 5.10 4.37
C GLY A 42 -9.73 4.76 4.63
N ILE A 43 -8.82 5.01 3.69
CA ILE A 43 -7.38 4.76 3.90
C ILE A 43 -6.60 5.99 4.40
N GLY A 44 -7.21 7.19 4.44
CA GLY A 44 -6.51 8.43 4.85
C GLY A 44 -5.53 8.95 3.79
N ASN A 45 -4.40 9.56 4.24
CA ASN A 45 -3.48 10.33 3.39
C ASN A 45 -2.22 9.56 2.96
N VAL A 46 -2.13 8.26 3.26
CA VAL A 46 -0.95 7.43 2.99
C VAL A 46 -1.34 6.29 2.05
N PRO A 47 -1.40 6.55 0.71
CA PRO A 47 -1.92 5.60 -0.28
C PRO A 47 -0.84 4.59 -0.74
N ILE A 48 -0.23 3.83 0.17
CA ILE A 48 0.85 2.88 -0.14
C ILE A 48 0.36 1.80 -1.11
N ASP A 49 -0.75 1.14 -0.78
CA ASP A 49 -1.27 0.03 -1.59
C ASP A 49 -1.71 0.50 -2.97
N GLN A 50 -2.33 1.68 -3.05
CA GLN A 50 -2.73 2.29 -4.31
C GLN A 50 -1.52 2.60 -5.19
N THR A 51 -0.47 3.20 -4.63
CA THR A 51 0.75 3.53 -5.36
C THR A 51 1.44 2.26 -5.85
N ARG A 52 1.56 1.24 -4.98
CA ARG A 52 2.15 -0.05 -5.35
C ARG A 52 1.37 -0.72 -6.48
N LEU A 53 0.05 -0.86 -6.34
CA LEU A 53 -0.78 -1.52 -7.35
C LEU A 53 -0.76 -0.77 -8.67
N ALA A 54 -0.78 0.57 -8.66
CA ALA A 54 -0.70 1.37 -9.88
C ALA A 54 0.62 1.19 -10.63
N THR A 55 1.72 0.97 -9.89
CA THR A 55 3.04 0.73 -10.50
C THR A 55 3.17 -0.69 -11.03
N GLU A 56 2.65 -1.67 -10.29
CA GLU A 56 2.74 -3.08 -10.66
C GLU A 56 1.79 -3.45 -11.82
N PHE A 57 0.64 -2.76 -11.90
CA PHE A 57 -0.39 -3.03 -12.91
C PHE A 57 -0.74 -1.76 -13.70
N PRO A 58 -0.02 -1.44 -14.79
CA PRO A 58 -0.24 -0.23 -15.57
C PRO A 58 -1.63 -0.11 -16.21
N PHE A 59 -2.37 -1.23 -16.33
CA PHE A 59 -3.74 -1.24 -16.81
C PHE A 59 -4.79 -0.88 -15.74
N LEU A 60 -4.37 -0.76 -14.47
CA LEU A 60 -5.24 -0.47 -13.34
C LEU A 60 -5.43 1.03 -13.17
N LYS A 61 -6.66 1.51 -13.25
CA LYS A 61 -6.98 2.87 -12.86
C LYS A 61 -7.30 2.95 -11.38
N VAL A 62 -6.43 3.62 -10.65
CA VAL A 62 -6.52 3.79 -9.19
C VAL A 62 -7.14 5.13 -8.84
N PHE A 63 -8.11 5.13 -7.93
CA PHE A 63 -8.81 6.32 -7.46
C PHE A 63 -8.34 6.72 -6.07
N LYS A 64 -8.04 8.01 -5.89
CA LYS A 64 -7.65 8.61 -4.61
C LYS A 64 -8.87 8.97 -3.77
N ASN A 65 -8.62 9.30 -2.50
CA ASN A 65 -9.65 9.88 -1.65
C ASN A 65 -10.22 11.15 -2.32
N GLY A 66 -11.55 11.22 -2.41
CA GLY A 66 -12.26 12.33 -3.08
C GLY A 66 -12.59 12.07 -4.55
N GLU A 67 -12.03 11.07 -5.20
CA GLU A 67 -12.29 10.75 -6.61
C GLU A 67 -13.44 9.73 -6.80
N ALA A 68 -14.20 9.44 -5.77
CA ALA A 68 -15.34 8.51 -5.84
C ALA A 68 -16.35 8.86 -6.94
N ALA A 69 -16.59 10.16 -7.18
CA ALA A 69 -17.52 10.61 -8.24
C ALA A 69 -17.03 10.21 -9.65
N GLU A 70 -15.72 10.21 -9.89
CA GLU A 70 -15.13 9.76 -11.15
C GLU A 70 -15.22 8.24 -11.27
N PHE A 71 -14.91 7.50 -10.18
CA PHE A 71 -15.10 6.07 -10.11
C PHE A 71 -16.52 5.67 -10.51
N PHE A 72 -17.56 6.34 -9.96
CA PHE A 72 -18.96 6.03 -10.29
C PHE A 72 -19.34 6.30 -11.74
N LYS A 73 -18.67 7.22 -12.42
CA LYS A 73 -18.89 7.44 -13.86
C LYS A 73 -18.36 6.29 -14.69
N LEU A 74 -17.23 5.71 -14.30
CA LEU A 74 -16.51 4.70 -15.05
C LEU A 74 -16.88 3.26 -14.71
N VAL A 75 -17.33 2.98 -13.50
CA VAL A 75 -17.58 1.63 -13.00
C VAL A 75 -18.58 0.83 -13.84
N ARG A 76 -19.54 1.51 -14.50
CA ARG A 76 -20.53 0.84 -15.34
C ARG A 76 -19.94 0.29 -16.66
N SER A 77 -18.89 0.93 -17.17
CA SER A 77 -18.18 0.53 -18.39
C SER A 77 -16.93 -0.31 -18.11
N ALA A 78 -16.49 -0.39 -16.85
CA ALA A 78 -15.35 -1.17 -16.46
C ALA A 78 -15.55 -2.67 -16.72
N GLU A 79 -14.46 -3.38 -16.96
CA GLU A 79 -14.44 -4.83 -17.03
C GLU A 79 -14.57 -5.43 -15.63
N VAL A 80 -13.78 -4.88 -14.67
CA VAL A 80 -13.84 -5.23 -13.25
C VAL A 80 -13.52 -3.98 -12.41
N ALA A 81 -14.12 -3.88 -11.24
CA ALA A 81 -13.81 -2.85 -10.25
C ALA A 81 -13.61 -3.49 -8.87
N PHE A 82 -12.47 -3.22 -8.26
CA PHE A 82 -12.19 -3.60 -6.88
C PHE A 82 -12.44 -2.43 -5.95
N VAL A 83 -13.18 -2.67 -4.87
CA VAL A 83 -13.40 -1.72 -3.79
C VAL A 83 -12.87 -2.33 -2.51
N GLU A 84 -11.73 -1.85 -2.02
CA GLU A 84 -11.10 -2.36 -0.81
C GLU A 84 -11.49 -1.53 0.41
N GLN A 85 -11.99 -2.16 1.44
CA GLN A 85 -12.28 -1.54 2.72
C GLN A 85 -10.99 -1.00 3.36
N GLY A 86 -10.91 0.32 3.53
CA GLY A 86 -9.82 0.96 4.27
C GLY A 86 -9.94 0.77 5.78
N ALA A 87 -8.82 1.00 6.49
CA ALA A 87 -8.73 0.75 7.94
C ALA A 87 -9.70 1.58 8.80
N TYR A 88 -10.14 2.73 8.31
CA TYR A 88 -11.05 3.64 9.03
C TYR A 88 -12.52 3.49 8.63
N LEU A 89 -12.86 2.47 7.84
CA LEU A 89 -14.20 2.25 7.34
C LEU A 89 -14.73 0.91 7.84
N GLU A 90 -15.92 0.92 8.42
CA GLU A 90 -16.64 -0.31 8.73
C GLU A 90 -17.20 -0.93 7.44
N HIS A 91 -17.19 -2.27 7.33
CA HIS A 91 -17.65 -2.96 6.13
C HIS A 91 -19.13 -2.66 5.80
N GLN A 92 -19.95 -2.42 6.81
CA GLN A 92 -21.36 -2.03 6.64
C GLN A 92 -21.55 -0.66 5.97
N SER A 93 -20.57 0.25 6.13
CA SER A 93 -20.61 1.57 5.52
C SER A 93 -20.38 1.54 3.99
N ILE A 94 -19.89 0.42 3.45
CA ILE A 94 -19.69 0.24 2.00
C ILE A 94 -21.02 0.33 1.24
N GLU A 95 -22.12 -0.12 1.83
CA GLU A 95 -23.45 -0.02 1.22
C GLU A 95 -23.89 1.43 1.01
N GLN A 96 -23.45 2.34 1.87
CA GLN A 96 -23.70 3.78 1.72
C GLN A 96 -22.80 4.40 0.63
N ILE A 97 -21.59 3.85 0.45
CA ILE A 97 -20.64 4.31 -0.57
C ILE A 97 -21.05 3.82 -1.96
N LEU A 98 -21.63 2.61 -2.08
CA LEU A 98 -22.00 1.96 -3.34
C LEU A 98 -23.54 1.80 -3.48
N PRO A 99 -24.33 2.87 -3.36
CA PRO A 99 -25.77 2.78 -3.39
C PRO A 99 -26.26 2.30 -4.75
N ASN A 100 -27.21 1.37 -4.76
CA ASN A 100 -27.87 0.85 -5.97
C ASN A 100 -26.92 0.17 -6.99
N LEU A 101 -25.77 -0.30 -6.55
CA LEU A 101 -24.86 -1.12 -7.37
C LEU A 101 -24.90 -2.57 -6.89
N ASN A 102 -24.91 -3.48 -7.86
CA ASN A 102 -24.71 -4.90 -7.57
C ASN A 102 -23.22 -5.18 -7.47
N TYR A 103 -22.78 -5.76 -6.37
CA TYR A 103 -21.40 -6.14 -6.12
C TYR A 103 -21.32 -7.49 -5.40
N ARG A 104 -20.22 -8.20 -5.61
CA ARG A 104 -19.84 -9.41 -4.89
C ARG A 104 -19.06 -8.99 -3.64
N LYS A 105 -19.41 -9.56 -2.50
CA LYS A 105 -18.77 -9.33 -1.21
C LYS A 105 -17.76 -10.43 -0.92
N VAL A 106 -16.50 -10.09 -0.85
CA VAL A 106 -15.41 -10.99 -0.48
C VAL A 106 -14.83 -10.55 0.86
N ALA A 107 -14.73 -11.45 1.81
CA ALA A 107 -14.10 -11.16 3.09
C ALA A 107 -12.82 -11.96 3.28
N ILE A 108 -11.74 -11.26 3.59
CA ILE A 108 -10.45 -11.86 3.94
C ILE A 108 -10.40 -11.99 5.46
N VAL A 109 -10.48 -13.23 5.95
CA VAL A 109 -10.63 -13.52 7.39
C VAL A 109 -9.44 -14.36 7.86
N PRO A 110 -8.81 -14.04 9.00
CA PRO A 110 -7.75 -14.85 9.58
C PRO A 110 -8.18 -16.32 9.78
N VAL A 111 -7.26 -17.25 9.49
CA VAL A 111 -7.54 -18.70 9.44
C VAL A 111 -8.18 -19.27 10.72
N GLY A 112 -7.88 -18.68 11.88
CA GLY A 112 -8.42 -19.15 13.18
C GLY A 112 -9.86 -18.71 13.49
N ILE A 113 -10.42 -17.77 12.73
CA ILE A 113 -11.73 -17.19 13.02
C ILE A 113 -12.82 -17.96 12.27
N LYS A 114 -13.69 -18.65 13.01
CA LYS A 114 -14.78 -19.46 12.43
C LYS A 114 -16.14 -18.75 12.40
N ASP A 115 -16.29 -17.72 13.22
CA ASP A 115 -17.53 -16.95 13.31
C ASP A 115 -17.20 -15.47 13.55
N SER A 116 -17.61 -14.61 12.64
CA SER A 116 -17.42 -13.16 12.72
C SER A 116 -18.48 -12.45 11.90
N GLU A 117 -18.61 -11.16 12.09
CA GLU A 117 -19.52 -10.31 11.30
C GLU A 117 -19.26 -10.43 9.78
N TYR A 118 -18.01 -10.68 9.37
CA TYR A 118 -17.64 -10.90 7.97
C TYR A 118 -18.27 -12.17 7.39
N HIS A 119 -18.44 -13.24 8.18
CA HIS A 119 -19.10 -14.47 7.71
C HIS A 119 -20.58 -14.26 7.41
N ALA A 120 -21.24 -13.39 8.16
CA ALA A 120 -22.64 -13.04 7.92
C ALA A 120 -22.81 -12.05 6.75
N TRP A 121 -21.76 -11.24 6.47
CA TRP A 121 -21.82 -10.18 5.48
C TRP A 121 -21.40 -10.64 4.08
N ALA A 122 -20.37 -11.50 3.95
CA ALA A 122 -19.73 -11.83 2.68
C ALA A 122 -20.45 -12.94 1.90
N ASP A 123 -20.39 -12.84 0.57
CA ASP A 123 -20.78 -13.92 -0.34
C ASP A 123 -19.70 -15.01 -0.41
N GLU A 124 -18.43 -14.61 -0.14
CA GLU A 124 -17.27 -15.49 -0.14
C GLU A 124 -16.31 -15.14 0.98
N ILE A 125 -15.83 -16.17 1.69
CA ILE A 125 -14.78 -16.07 2.71
C ILE A 125 -13.48 -16.63 2.14
N VAL A 126 -12.44 -15.82 2.20
CA VAL A 126 -11.08 -16.21 1.79
C VAL A 126 -10.19 -16.23 3.04
N PRO A 127 -9.44 -17.34 3.25
CA PRO A 127 -8.49 -17.40 4.35
C PRO A 127 -7.40 -16.32 4.19
N GLY A 128 -7.23 -15.50 5.23
CA GLY A 128 -6.22 -14.45 5.29
C GLY A 128 -5.04 -14.80 6.22
N ALA A 129 -4.12 -13.85 6.37
CA ALA A 129 -3.03 -13.96 7.32
C ALA A 129 -3.55 -14.07 8.76
N ASP A 130 -2.81 -14.80 9.59
CA ASP A 130 -3.10 -14.93 11.03
C ASP A 130 -2.70 -13.63 11.74
N VAL A 131 -3.65 -12.72 11.86
CA VAL A 131 -3.50 -11.43 12.54
C VAL A 131 -4.45 -11.36 13.73
N ASP A 132 -4.05 -10.64 14.78
CA ASP A 132 -4.90 -10.42 15.92
C ASP A 132 -6.14 -9.62 15.52
N PRO A 133 -7.36 -10.18 15.62
CA PRO A 133 -8.58 -9.48 15.22
C PRO A 133 -8.93 -8.29 16.14
N ASN A 134 -8.30 -8.19 17.31
CA ASN A 134 -8.49 -7.10 18.26
C ASN A 134 -7.62 -5.86 17.93
N LEU A 135 -6.69 -5.99 16.98
CA LEU A 135 -5.93 -4.84 16.50
C LEU A 135 -6.87 -3.85 15.81
N THR A 136 -6.95 -2.66 16.37
CA THR A 136 -7.84 -1.60 15.89
C THR A 136 -7.06 -0.55 15.11
N HIS A 137 -7.78 0.26 14.33
CA HIS A 137 -7.20 1.43 13.66
C HIS A 137 -6.53 2.45 14.62
N LYS A 138 -6.81 2.39 15.94
CA LYS A 138 -6.16 3.23 16.95
C LYS A 138 -4.67 2.91 17.15
N GLN A 139 -4.25 1.71 16.75
CA GLN A 139 -2.86 1.26 16.81
C GLN A 139 -2.15 1.42 15.45
N LEU A 140 -2.81 2.09 14.51
CA LEU A 140 -2.32 2.33 13.17
C LEU A 140 -1.69 3.72 13.09
N CYS A 141 -0.37 3.75 12.96
CA CYS A 141 0.40 4.98 12.72
C CYS A 141 0.66 5.13 11.21
N ARG A 142 0.52 6.34 10.69
CA ARG A 142 0.77 6.70 9.30
C ARG A 142 1.62 7.94 9.21
N ILE A 143 2.73 7.84 8.50
CA ILE A 143 3.71 8.92 8.36
C ILE A 143 3.96 9.15 6.87
N PRO A 144 3.51 10.27 6.30
CA PRO A 144 3.92 10.68 4.95
C PRO A 144 5.38 11.16 4.99
N THR A 145 6.16 10.79 3.96
CA THR A 145 7.56 11.20 3.80
C THR A 145 7.80 11.83 2.41
N ILE A 146 6.76 12.43 1.83
CA ILE A 146 6.82 13.02 0.49
C ILE A 146 7.93 14.08 0.42
N GLY A 147 8.83 13.91 -0.55
CA GLY A 147 9.99 14.78 -0.71
C GLY A 147 11.19 14.40 0.15
N GLU A 148 11.04 13.54 1.13
CA GLU A 148 12.17 13.06 1.91
C GLU A 148 12.89 11.91 1.20
N VAL A 149 14.21 11.93 1.27
CA VAL A 149 15.08 10.92 0.67
C VAL A 149 15.99 10.35 1.75
N ILE A 150 16.15 9.04 1.76
CA ILE A 150 16.93 8.30 2.74
C ILE A 150 18.04 7.54 2.01
N ASP A 151 19.23 7.44 2.61
CA ASP A 151 20.26 6.50 2.16
C ASP A 151 19.79 5.05 2.34
N GLU A 152 20.06 4.19 1.35
CA GLU A 152 19.54 2.82 1.35
C GLU A 152 20.05 1.99 2.54
N ASN A 153 21.29 2.21 3.00
CA ASN A 153 21.83 1.50 4.17
C ASN A 153 21.11 1.96 5.44
N SER A 154 20.95 3.28 5.61
CA SER A 154 20.22 3.87 6.74
C SER A 154 18.76 3.40 6.74
N LEU A 155 18.11 3.29 5.58
CA LEU A 155 16.76 2.76 5.45
C LEU A 155 16.68 1.29 5.88
N ASN A 156 17.65 0.46 5.46
CA ASN A 156 17.71 -0.94 5.85
C ASN A 156 17.90 -1.11 7.37
N GLU A 157 18.75 -0.29 7.99
CA GLU A 157 18.96 -0.29 9.44
C GLU A 157 17.69 0.14 10.19
N LEU A 158 17.08 1.26 9.79
CA LEU A 158 15.83 1.74 10.37
C LEU A 158 14.69 0.71 10.27
N TRP A 159 14.56 0.06 9.09
CA TRP A 159 13.57 -0.97 8.86
C TRP A 159 13.82 -2.21 9.72
N TYR A 160 15.07 -2.61 9.85
CA TYR A 160 15.46 -3.70 10.74
C TYR A 160 15.12 -3.38 12.20
N GLU A 161 15.51 -2.21 12.70
CA GLU A 161 15.19 -1.76 14.07
C GLU A 161 13.69 -1.75 14.33
N LEU A 162 12.90 -1.19 13.41
CA LEU A 162 11.44 -1.16 13.51
C LEU A 162 10.84 -2.56 13.62
N THR A 163 11.27 -3.46 12.76
CA THR A 163 10.70 -4.81 12.65
C THR A 163 11.22 -5.78 13.70
N GLN A 164 12.38 -5.52 14.29
CA GLN A 164 12.94 -6.29 15.39
C GLN A 164 12.54 -5.76 16.78
N GLY A 165 11.71 -4.72 16.83
CA GLY A 165 11.09 -4.27 18.07
C GLY A 165 11.91 -3.26 18.88
N ALA A 166 12.89 -2.57 18.28
CA ALA A 166 13.66 -1.51 18.96
C ALA A 166 12.77 -0.39 19.51
N TYR A 167 11.64 -0.14 18.85
CA TYR A 167 10.66 0.88 19.27
C TYR A 167 9.44 0.29 19.99
N GLY A 168 9.30 -1.02 20.08
CA GLY A 168 8.16 -1.71 20.67
C GLY A 168 7.60 -2.81 19.77
N LYS A 169 6.37 -3.25 20.04
CA LYS A 169 5.77 -4.38 19.34
C LYS A 169 5.10 -3.92 18.05
N VAL A 170 5.73 -4.16 16.91
CA VAL A 170 5.15 -3.96 15.58
C VAL A 170 4.60 -5.28 15.06
N THR A 171 3.36 -5.29 14.59
CA THR A 171 2.71 -6.48 14.02
C THR A 171 2.66 -6.45 12.50
N ARG A 172 2.57 -5.25 11.93
CA ARG A 172 2.57 -5.02 10.49
C ARG A 172 3.24 -3.67 10.19
N ALA A 173 4.06 -3.64 9.18
CA ALA A 173 4.59 -2.38 8.63
C ALA A 173 4.69 -2.47 7.12
N LYS A 174 4.45 -1.37 6.43
CA LYS A 174 4.66 -1.22 4.99
C LYS A 174 5.01 0.21 4.67
N GLY A 175 5.83 0.42 3.65
CA GLY A 175 6.23 1.76 3.26
C GLY A 175 6.72 1.83 1.82
N ILE A 176 6.72 3.06 1.29
CA ILE A 176 7.38 3.44 0.04
C ILE A 176 8.33 4.56 0.39
N PHE A 177 9.59 4.40 0.00
CA PHE A 177 10.68 5.32 0.33
C PHE A 177 11.42 5.72 -0.93
N ASP A 178 11.75 6.99 -1.07
CA ASP A 178 12.68 7.47 -2.09
C ASP A 178 14.11 7.39 -1.57
N VAL A 179 15.01 6.82 -2.36
CA VAL A 179 16.42 6.62 -1.98
C VAL A 179 17.36 7.42 -2.88
N THR A 180 18.62 7.52 -2.44
CA THR A 180 19.66 8.41 -2.99
C THR A 180 19.90 8.29 -4.49
N ASP A 181 19.70 7.11 -5.07
CA ASP A 181 19.89 6.86 -6.49
C ASP A 181 18.63 7.12 -7.35
N GLY A 182 17.61 7.73 -6.73
CA GLY A 182 16.36 8.14 -7.38
C GLY A 182 15.32 7.06 -7.53
N ARG A 183 15.58 5.83 -7.03
CA ARG A 183 14.57 4.76 -6.98
C ARG A 183 13.52 5.03 -5.89
N SER A 184 12.36 4.39 -6.03
CA SER A 184 11.41 4.20 -4.93
C SER A 184 11.41 2.74 -4.52
N LEU A 185 11.58 2.48 -3.24
CA LEU A 185 11.60 1.14 -2.67
C LEU A 185 10.33 0.89 -1.86
N TYR A 186 9.70 -0.25 -2.09
CA TYR A 186 8.59 -0.75 -1.28
C TYR A 186 9.10 -1.75 -0.25
N ALA A 187 8.77 -1.52 0.99
CA ALA A 187 9.07 -2.40 2.11
C ALA A 187 7.77 -2.96 2.71
N ASP A 188 7.79 -4.22 3.11
CA ASP A 188 6.66 -4.93 3.69
C ASP A 188 7.11 -5.86 4.83
N PHE A 189 6.41 -5.81 5.95
CA PHE A 189 6.65 -6.64 7.11
C PHE A 189 5.33 -7.10 7.74
N GLY A 190 5.29 -8.35 8.17
CA GLY A 190 4.21 -8.88 8.99
C GLY A 190 4.74 -9.98 9.91
N VAL A 191 4.28 -9.98 11.15
CA VAL A 191 4.63 -11.05 12.11
C VAL A 191 4.18 -12.39 11.54
N GLY A 192 5.09 -13.39 11.59
CA GLY A 192 4.83 -14.73 11.04
C GLY A 192 4.98 -14.85 9.52
N ILE A 193 5.28 -13.75 8.82
CA ILE A 193 5.60 -13.75 7.39
C ILE A 193 7.12 -13.71 7.23
N PRO A 194 7.73 -14.57 6.39
CA PRO A 194 9.16 -14.49 6.13
C PRO A 194 9.56 -13.10 5.63
N PRO A 195 10.68 -12.53 6.11
CA PRO A 195 11.14 -11.23 5.65
C PRO A 195 11.46 -11.30 4.15
N THR A 196 11.05 -10.27 3.42
CA THR A 196 11.35 -10.10 2.01
C THR A 196 12.28 -8.90 1.81
N PRO A 197 13.19 -8.93 0.84
CA PRO A 197 13.93 -7.74 0.45
C PRO A 197 12.98 -6.61 0.04
N MET A 198 13.42 -5.36 0.19
CA MET A 198 12.70 -4.23 -0.36
C MET A 198 12.61 -4.37 -1.89
N LEU A 199 11.44 -4.06 -2.45
CA LEU A 199 11.18 -4.16 -3.88
C LEU A 199 11.33 -2.78 -4.52
N GLU A 200 12.12 -2.70 -5.59
CA GLU A 200 12.13 -1.51 -6.45
C GLU A 200 10.77 -1.40 -7.17
N LEU A 201 10.13 -0.26 -7.06
CA LEU A 201 8.93 0.04 -7.83
C LEU A 201 9.30 0.43 -9.26
N ASP A 202 8.52 -0.03 -10.23
CA ASP A 202 8.71 0.33 -11.66
C ASP A 202 8.31 1.80 -11.91
N LEU A 203 9.13 2.70 -11.39
CA LEU A 203 8.98 4.15 -11.52
C LEU A 203 10.27 4.75 -12.09
N PRO A 204 10.17 5.79 -12.95
CA PRO A 204 11.36 6.50 -13.41
C PRO A 204 12.18 7.02 -12.23
N ARG A 205 13.52 6.87 -12.30
CA ARG A 205 14.41 7.45 -11.29
C ARG A 205 14.24 8.97 -11.23
N HIS A 206 14.16 9.50 -10.02
CA HIS A 206 14.07 10.95 -9.79
C HIS A 206 15.43 11.47 -9.31
N LEU A 207 16.14 12.19 -10.19
CA LEU A 207 17.52 12.67 -9.95
C LEU A 207 17.62 14.20 -10.05
N ASP A 208 16.54 14.93 -9.80
CA ASP A 208 16.52 16.38 -9.84
C ASP A 208 15.78 16.95 -8.61
N GLY A 209 16.54 17.10 -7.53
CA GLY A 209 16.01 17.56 -6.24
C GLY A 209 15.08 16.55 -5.55
N ARG A 210 14.12 17.06 -4.80
CA ARG A 210 13.14 16.26 -4.06
C ARG A 210 11.93 15.91 -4.90
N SER A 211 11.54 14.65 -4.87
CA SER A 211 10.39 14.15 -5.62
C SER A 211 9.07 14.63 -4.99
N THR A 212 8.05 14.87 -5.82
CA THR A 212 6.68 15.11 -5.39
C THR A 212 5.81 13.86 -5.44
N ARG A 213 6.36 12.72 -5.88
CA ARG A 213 5.64 11.45 -5.86
C ARG A 213 5.40 11.00 -4.42
N PHE A 214 4.42 10.15 -4.24
CA PHE A 214 4.08 9.65 -2.92
C PHE A 214 5.22 8.79 -2.35
N SER A 215 5.62 9.09 -1.12
CA SER A 215 6.36 8.23 -0.21
C SER A 215 5.75 8.32 1.20
N GLY A 216 5.93 7.27 2.01
CA GLY A 216 5.37 7.21 3.35
C GLY A 216 5.27 5.80 3.88
N LEU A 217 4.95 5.67 5.16
CA LEU A 217 4.84 4.37 5.81
C LEU A 217 3.59 4.27 6.68
N GLU A 218 3.15 3.03 6.87
CA GLU A 218 2.06 2.62 7.74
C GLU A 218 2.57 1.55 8.69
N ILE A 219 2.36 1.73 10.00
CA ILE A 219 2.80 0.83 11.05
C ILE A 219 1.60 0.49 11.91
N LEU A 220 1.37 -0.80 12.13
CA LEU A 220 0.35 -1.33 13.02
C LEU A 220 1.03 -2.01 14.21
N GLY A 221 0.74 -1.56 15.43
CA GLY A 221 1.33 -2.13 16.64
C GLY A 221 1.33 -1.18 17.82
N GLU A 222 1.95 -1.63 18.91
CA GLU A 222 2.15 -0.87 20.14
C GLU A 222 3.64 -0.51 20.26
N PHE A 223 4.00 0.68 19.83
CA PHE A 223 5.39 1.13 19.76
C PHE A 223 5.55 2.60 20.14
N ASN A 224 6.78 3.02 20.41
CA ASN A 224 7.11 4.41 20.71
C ASN A 224 7.20 5.22 19.42
N GLU A 225 6.06 5.79 19.01
CA GLU A 225 5.93 6.58 17.78
C GLU A 225 6.84 7.81 17.79
N ILE A 226 7.06 8.43 18.95
CA ILE A 226 7.91 9.63 19.07
C ILE A 226 9.36 9.28 18.79
N ALA A 227 9.88 8.22 19.43
CA ALA A 227 11.26 7.78 19.23
C ALA A 227 11.49 7.34 17.78
N PHE A 228 10.53 6.59 17.19
CA PHE A 228 10.63 6.17 15.81
C PHE A 228 10.65 7.35 14.83
N LYS A 229 9.75 8.32 15.01
CA LYS A 229 9.73 9.51 14.16
C LYS A 229 11.03 10.31 14.22
N GLN A 230 11.60 10.45 15.43
CA GLN A 230 12.88 11.12 15.58
C GLN A 230 13.99 10.41 14.80
N THR A 231 14.11 9.08 14.93
CA THR A 231 15.12 8.32 14.16
C THR A 231 14.87 8.41 12.66
N LEU A 232 13.60 8.35 12.22
CA LEU A 232 13.24 8.51 10.82
C LEU A 232 13.67 9.89 10.27
N GLU A 233 13.42 10.96 11.02
CA GLU A 233 13.83 12.33 10.67
C GLU A 233 15.36 12.48 10.60
N ASP A 234 16.08 11.83 11.52
CA ASP A 234 17.55 11.81 11.53
C ASP A 234 18.16 11.08 10.31
N CYS A 235 17.37 10.20 9.64
CA CYS A 235 17.77 9.52 8.41
C CYS A 235 17.55 10.37 7.14
N TYR A 236 16.84 11.51 7.21
CA TYR A 236 16.56 12.34 6.04
C TYR A 236 17.80 13.09 5.58
N LEU A 237 18.07 13.03 4.29
CA LEU A 237 19.23 13.73 3.72
C LEU A 237 18.95 15.23 3.55
N SER A 238 19.96 16.04 3.82
CA SER A 238 19.93 17.46 3.47
C SER A 238 19.96 17.65 1.94
N ASP A 239 19.47 18.80 1.45
CA ASP A 239 19.46 19.11 0.01
C ASP A 239 20.88 19.09 -0.60
N GLU A 240 21.90 19.51 0.16
CA GLU A 240 23.29 19.51 -0.27
C GLU A 240 23.80 18.08 -0.49
N ILE A 241 23.56 17.19 0.46
CA ILE A 241 23.96 15.78 0.39
C ILE A 241 23.19 15.08 -0.73
N LEU A 242 21.90 15.30 -0.84
CA LEU A 242 21.05 14.73 -1.91
C LEU A 242 21.58 15.15 -3.30
N ALA A 243 21.83 16.44 -3.51
CA ALA A 243 22.36 16.95 -4.79
C ALA A 243 23.70 16.31 -5.16
N HIS A 244 24.56 16.04 -4.15
CA HIS A 244 25.82 15.35 -4.36
C HIS A 244 25.61 13.92 -4.89
N TYR A 245 24.75 13.12 -4.23
CA TYR A 245 24.43 11.76 -4.68
C TYR A 245 23.79 11.75 -6.06
N GLN A 246 22.81 12.60 -6.31
CA GLN A 246 22.11 12.66 -7.60
C GLN A 246 23.08 12.97 -8.74
N LYS A 247 24.03 13.87 -8.53
CA LYS A 247 25.06 14.19 -9.52
C LYS A 247 25.98 12.99 -9.82
N GLN A 248 26.38 12.23 -8.80
CA GLN A 248 27.17 11.03 -8.99
C GLN A 248 26.42 9.97 -9.79
N VAL A 249 25.15 9.71 -9.45
CA VAL A 249 24.31 8.74 -10.16
C VAL A 249 24.09 9.18 -11.62
N GLN A 250 23.81 10.47 -11.86
CA GLN A 250 23.67 11.00 -13.23
C GLN A 250 24.94 10.81 -14.06
N GLN A 251 26.11 10.99 -13.45
CA GLN A 251 27.37 10.77 -14.13
C GLN A 251 27.56 9.29 -14.47
N TYR A 252 27.35 8.40 -13.52
CA TYR A 252 27.44 6.95 -13.70
C TYR A 252 26.51 6.45 -14.83
N LEU A 253 25.24 6.86 -14.83
CA LEU A 253 24.27 6.49 -15.87
C LEU A 253 24.64 7.00 -17.26
N ARG A 254 25.33 8.16 -17.36
CA ARG A 254 25.83 8.67 -18.66
C ARG A 254 26.99 7.80 -19.18
N GLU A 255 27.85 7.33 -18.30
CA GLU A 255 29.00 6.50 -18.67
C GLU A 255 28.57 5.11 -19.17
N GLU A 256 27.52 4.52 -18.55
CA GLU A 256 26.96 3.22 -18.97
C GLU A 256 26.29 3.24 -20.36
N VAL A 257 25.74 4.37 -20.78
CA VAL A 257 25.07 4.50 -22.10
C VAL A 257 26.10 4.54 -23.27
N PHE A 258 27.38 4.76 -22.98
CA PHE A 258 28.43 4.85 -24.00
C PHE A 258 29.28 3.56 -24.14
N VAL A 259 28.92 2.48 -23.45
CA VAL A 259 29.54 1.16 -23.57
C VAL A 259 28.58 0.19 -24.26
#